data_64b5c8f5e22401ad25a417d90bc8f5c2
#
_entry.id   64b5c8f5e22401ad25a417d90bc8f5c2
#
_cell.length_a   1.000
_cell.length_b   1.000
_cell.length_c   1.000
_cell.angle_alpha   90.00
_cell.angle_beta   90.00
_cell.angle_gamma   90.00
#
_symmetry.space_group_name_H-M   'P 1'
#
loop_
_entity.id
_entity.type
_entity.pdbx_description
1 polymer ?
#
loop_
_entity_poly.entity_id
_entity_poly.type
_entity_poly.pdbx_seq_one_letter_code
_entity_poly.pdbx_strand_id
1 'polypeptide(L)'
;MIQIREIDHIVLRVIELERMLHFYGTVLGCPVEKRQDAIGLVQLRAGRSMIDLVPVDGKLGGMGGAAPGAEGRNMDHFCLRVEPFDEARIRAHLAAHGVPAGL
;
A
#
# COMPACT_ATOMS: atom_id res chain seq x y z
N MET A 1 29.48 -4.59 -10.56
CA MET A 1 28.24 -5.08 -11.21
C MET A 1 27.07 -4.95 -10.25
N ILE A 2 25.93 -4.53 -10.77
CA ILE A 2 24.73 -4.38 -9.96
C ILE A 2 24.16 -5.76 -9.64
N GLN A 3 23.90 -6.00 -8.34
CA GLN A 3 23.27 -7.24 -7.89
C GLN A 3 22.03 -6.90 -7.08
N ILE A 4 20.87 -7.04 -7.69
CA ILE A 4 19.60 -6.73 -7.06
C ILE A 4 19.23 -7.85 -6.10
N ARG A 5 18.89 -7.51 -4.86
CA ARG A 5 18.45 -8.46 -3.84
C ARG A 5 16.94 -8.57 -3.78
N GLU A 6 16.28 -7.42 -3.75
CA GLU A 6 14.84 -7.36 -3.53
C GLU A 6 14.30 -6.00 -3.92
N ILE A 7 13.00 -5.87 -3.98
CA ILE A 7 12.35 -4.58 -4.12
C ILE A 7 12.32 -3.95 -2.72
N ASP A 8 13.00 -2.81 -2.55
CA ASP A 8 13.06 -2.11 -1.27
C ASP A 8 11.70 -1.53 -0.89
N HIS A 9 11.08 -0.80 -1.80
CA HIS A 9 9.77 -0.22 -1.57
C HIS A 9 9.03 0.03 -2.87
N ILE A 10 7.70 0.16 -2.76
CA ILE A 10 6.84 0.69 -3.81
C ILE A 10 6.17 1.94 -3.28
N VAL A 11 5.80 2.84 -4.17
CA VAL A 11 5.11 4.09 -3.80
C VAL A 11 3.76 4.12 -4.47
N LEU A 12 2.70 4.30 -3.68
CA LEU A 12 1.35 4.41 -4.16
C LEU A 12 0.85 5.84 -3.94
N ARG A 13 0.34 6.45 -4.99
CA ARG A 13 -0.35 7.73 -4.88
C ARG A 13 -1.78 7.45 -4.45
N VAL A 14 -2.26 8.14 -3.43
CA VAL A 14 -3.57 7.86 -2.85
C VAL A 14 -4.43 9.13 -2.75
N ILE A 15 -5.73 8.98 -2.92
CA ILE A 15 -6.68 10.08 -2.80
C ILE A 15 -7.11 10.24 -1.34
N GLU A 16 -7.43 9.14 -0.66
CA GLU A 16 -7.89 9.12 0.72
C GLU A 16 -6.86 8.42 1.61
N LEU A 17 -5.91 9.20 2.13
CA LEU A 17 -4.79 8.66 2.90
C LEU A 17 -5.24 7.82 4.10
N GLU A 18 -6.16 8.33 4.91
CA GLU A 18 -6.57 7.62 6.14
C GLU A 18 -7.26 6.29 5.81
N ARG A 19 -8.00 6.22 4.73
CA ARG A 19 -8.61 4.97 4.26
C ARG A 19 -7.55 3.95 3.85
N MET A 20 -6.52 4.41 3.16
CA MET A 20 -5.44 3.53 2.73
C MET A 20 -4.54 3.11 3.90
N LEU A 21 -4.33 3.99 4.86
CA LEU A 21 -3.64 3.64 6.11
C LEU A 21 -4.41 2.58 6.90
N HIS A 22 -5.73 2.68 6.93
CA HIS A 22 -6.56 1.65 7.55
C HIS A 22 -6.42 0.31 6.82
N PHE A 23 -6.47 0.33 5.50
CA PHE A 23 -6.36 -0.90 4.71
C PHE A 23 -4.98 -1.54 4.88
N TYR A 24 -3.91 -0.83 4.56
CA TYR A 24 -2.56 -1.41 4.64
C TYR A 24 -2.10 -1.61 6.08
N GLY A 25 -2.39 -0.67 6.96
CA GLY A 25 -1.95 -0.71 8.35
C GLY A 25 -2.74 -1.68 9.21
N THR A 26 -4.06 -1.56 9.19
CA THR A 26 -4.95 -2.35 10.06
C THR A 26 -5.37 -3.67 9.43
N VAL A 27 -5.90 -3.62 8.21
CA VAL A 27 -6.42 -4.84 7.57
C VAL A 27 -5.29 -5.78 7.18
N LEU A 28 -4.24 -5.28 6.54
CA LEU A 28 -3.09 -6.08 6.13
C LEU A 28 -1.99 -6.19 7.18
N GLY A 29 -2.04 -5.38 8.23
CA GLY A 29 -1.10 -5.48 9.33
C GLY A 29 0.29 -4.92 9.05
N CYS A 30 0.41 -3.94 8.15
CA CYS A 30 1.67 -3.29 7.84
C CYS A 30 1.88 -2.09 8.77
N PRO A 31 2.76 -2.17 9.79
CA PRO A 31 2.92 -1.05 10.72
C PRO A 31 3.55 0.17 10.05
N VAL A 32 3.11 1.35 10.48
CA VAL A 32 3.73 2.61 10.04
C VAL A 32 5.11 2.73 10.70
N GLU A 33 6.15 2.81 9.88
CA GLU A 33 7.51 3.03 10.39
C GLU A 33 7.88 4.49 10.46
N LYS A 34 7.43 5.28 9.47
CA LYS A 34 7.77 6.69 9.41
C LYS A 34 6.66 7.47 8.75
N ARG A 35 6.40 8.66 9.28
CA ARG A 35 5.44 9.58 8.72
C ARG A 35 6.07 10.96 8.61
N GLN A 36 6.05 11.54 7.43
CA GLN A 36 6.58 12.86 7.15
C GLN A 36 5.49 13.70 6.50
N ASP A 37 4.64 14.28 7.34
CA ASP A 37 3.45 15.01 6.86
C ASP A 37 3.81 16.25 6.04
N ALA A 38 4.94 16.88 6.34
CA ALA A 38 5.38 18.07 5.60
C ALA A 38 5.57 17.82 4.10
N ILE A 39 5.96 16.61 3.71
CA ILE A 39 6.15 16.24 2.31
C ILE A 39 5.07 15.28 1.80
N GLY A 40 4.13 14.90 2.66
CA GLY A 40 3.06 13.97 2.31
C GLY A 40 3.59 12.56 2.02
N LEU A 41 4.24 11.94 3.00
CA LEU A 41 4.81 10.60 2.87
C LEU A 41 4.52 9.81 4.14
N VAL A 42 3.95 8.61 3.97
CA VAL A 42 3.79 7.64 5.05
C VAL A 42 4.38 6.32 4.58
N GLN A 43 5.29 5.78 5.38
CA GLN A 43 6.00 4.54 5.05
C GLN A 43 5.55 3.41 5.97
N LEU A 44 5.03 2.33 5.39
CA LEU A 44 4.55 1.17 6.13
C LEU A 44 5.44 -0.04 5.84
N ARG A 45 5.72 -0.83 6.86
CA ARG A 45 6.53 -2.04 6.73
C ARG A 45 5.68 -3.21 6.22
N ALA A 46 6.07 -3.79 5.10
CA ALA A 46 5.45 -4.97 4.52
C ALA A 46 6.52 -6.07 4.42
N GLY A 47 6.74 -6.80 5.51
CA GLY A 47 7.81 -7.79 5.58
C GLY A 47 9.18 -7.14 5.42
N ARG A 48 9.92 -7.52 4.38
CA ARG A 48 11.26 -6.99 4.11
C ARG A 48 11.25 -5.76 3.22
N SER A 49 10.08 -5.38 2.72
CA SER A 49 9.89 -4.23 1.85
C SER A 49 9.04 -3.17 2.53
N MET A 50 8.91 -2.03 1.88
CA MET A 50 8.03 -0.95 2.36
C MET A 50 6.94 -0.67 1.34
N ILE A 51 5.79 -0.28 1.84
CA ILE A 51 4.73 0.33 1.02
C ILE A 51 4.65 1.79 1.46
N ASP A 52 4.98 2.69 0.56
CA ASP A 52 4.95 4.12 0.81
C ASP A 52 3.66 4.70 0.22
N LEU A 53 2.95 5.50 1.01
CA LEU A 53 1.74 6.18 0.56
C LEU A 53 2.00 7.67 0.44
N VAL A 54 1.65 8.25 -0.69
CA VAL A 54 1.76 9.68 -0.94
C VAL A 54 0.42 10.23 -1.38
N PRO A 55 -0.24 11.07 -0.54
CA PRO A 55 -1.50 11.69 -0.95
C PRO A 55 -1.31 12.55 -2.19
N VAL A 56 -2.25 12.47 -3.13
CA VAL A 56 -2.15 13.22 -4.39
C VAL A 56 -2.20 14.74 -4.19
N ASP A 57 -2.75 15.21 -3.08
CA ASP A 57 -2.78 16.62 -2.70
C ASP A 57 -1.56 17.05 -1.86
N GLY A 58 -0.66 16.14 -1.54
CA GLY A 58 0.58 16.43 -0.83
C GLY A 58 1.70 16.83 -1.77
N LYS A 59 2.82 17.24 -1.20
CA LYS A 59 3.97 17.73 -1.98
C LYS A 59 4.51 16.68 -2.96
N LEU A 60 4.79 15.47 -2.47
CA LEU A 60 5.31 14.40 -3.33
C LEU A 60 4.25 13.86 -4.28
N GLY A 61 3.08 13.55 -3.76
CA GLY A 61 2.00 12.97 -4.56
C GLY A 61 1.50 13.89 -5.65
N GLY A 62 1.53 15.20 -5.41
CA GLY A 62 1.09 16.20 -6.38
C GLY A 62 1.95 16.28 -7.64
N MET A 63 3.18 15.79 -7.59
CA MET A 63 4.08 15.80 -8.75
C MET A 63 3.67 14.81 -9.83
N GLY A 64 2.85 13.83 -9.51
CA GLY A 64 2.48 12.76 -10.43
C GLY A 64 1.36 13.06 -11.41
N GLY A 65 0.83 14.28 -11.43
CA GLY A 65 -0.26 14.63 -12.33
C GLY A 65 -1.62 14.17 -11.84
N ALA A 66 -2.50 13.75 -12.76
CA ALA A 66 -3.86 13.33 -12.43
C ALA A 66 -3.92 12.25 -11.37
N ALA A 67 -4.93 12.30 -10.50
CA ALA A 67 -5.13 11.28 -9.47
C ALA A 67 -5.45 9.92 -10.10
N PRO A 68 -5.06 8.81 -9.44
CA PRO A 68 -5.40 7.48 -9.94
C PRO A 68 -6.92 7.26 -9.91
N GLY A 69 -7.42 6.52 -10.89
CA GLY A 69 -8.84 6.23 -11.03
C GLY A 69 -9.07 5.06 -11.98
N ALA A 70 -10.32 4.87 -12.38
CA ALA A 70 -10.69 3.74 -13.23
C ALA A 70 -9.96 3.73 -14.58
N GLU A 71 -9.66 4.90 -15.14
CA GLU A 71 -9.00 5.04 -16.44
C GLU A 71 -7.48 5.22 -16.34
N GLY A 72 -6.98 5.51 -15.14
CA GLY A 72 -5.54 5.69 -14.91
C GLY A 72 -5.17 5.18 -13.55
N ARG A 73 -4.83 3.91 -13.45
CA ARG A 73 -4.45 3.28 -12.20
C ARG A 73 -2.99 3.56 -11.85
N ASN A 74 -2.65 3.52 -10.56
CA ASN A 74 -1.27 3.63 -10.11
C ASN A 74 -0.37 2.60 -10.76
N MET A 75 -0.84 1.36 -10.78
CA MET A 75 -0.15 0.21 -11.33
C MET A 75 -1.17 -0.87 -11.66
N ASP A 76 -0.77 -1.85 -12.41
CA ASP A 76 -1.65 -2.97 -12.74
C ASP A 76 -2.00 -3.76 -11.47
N HIS A 77 -0.99 -4.30 -10.81
CA HIS A 77 -1.14 -4.99 -9.52
C HIS A 77 0.24 -5.21 -8.90
N PHE A 78 0.24 -5.59 -7.64
CA PHE A 78 1.40 -6.18 -6.99
C PHE A 78 0.95 -7.31 -6.09
N CYS A 79 1.86 -8.21 -5.76
CA CYS A 79 1.55 -9.39 -4.99
C CYS A 79 2.41 -9.45 -3.74
N LEU A 80 1.78 -9.74 -2.61
CA LEU A 80 2.45 -9.93 -1.34
C LEU A 80 2.48 -11.43 -1.00
N ARG A 81 3.65 -11.94 -0.64
CA ARG A 81 3.76 -13.30 -0.11
C ARG A 81 3.35 -13.30 1.34
N VAL A 82 2.44 -14.20 1.70
CA VAL A 82 1.93 -14.34 3.06
C VAL A 82 2.32 -15.73 3.59
N GLU A 83 2.92 -15.78 4.77
CA GLU A 83 3.29 -17.03 5.42
C GLU A 83 2.93 -16.98 6.90
N PRO A 84 2.22 -18.00 7.44
CA PRO A 84 1.61 -19.11 6.71
C PRO A 84 0.41 -18.64 5.86
N PHE A 85 0.13 -19.36 4.79
CA PHE A 85 -1.02 -19.09 3.94
C PHE A 85 -2.18 -19.99 4.32
N ASP A 86 -3.27 -19.40 4.80
CA ASP A 86 -4.51 -20.07 5.13
C ASP A 86 -5.65 -19.31 4.45
N GLU A 87 -6.11 -19.82 3.33
CA GLU A 87 -7.11 -19.15 2.50
C GLU A 87 -8.39 -18.84 3.27
N ALA A 88 -8.91 -19.79 4.01
CA ALA A 88 -10.17 -19.61 4.75
C ALA A 88 -10.07 -18.50 5.80
N ARG A 89 -8.97 -18.47 6.54
CA ARG A 89 -8.73 -17.43 7.57
C ARG A 89 -8.52 -16.06 6.93
N ILE A 90 -7.79 -16.00 5.83
CA ILE A 90 -7.56 -14.74 5.10
C ILE A 90 -8.88 -14.19 4.58
N ARG A 91 -9.71 -15.04 3.95
CA ARG A 91 -11.01 -14.63 3.44
C ARG A 91 -11.94 -14.14 4.54
N ALA A 92 -11.94 -14.83 5.69
CA ALA A 92 -12.77 -14.43 6.84
C ALA A 92 -12.31 -13.08 7.41
N HIS A 93 -11.00 -12.87 7.50
CA HIS A 93 -10.43 -11.62 7.98
C HIS A 93 -10.79 -10.45 7.06
N LEU A 94 -10.64 -10.62 5.75
CA LEU A 94 -10.99 -9.59 4.77
C LEU A 94 -12.50 -9.28 4.82
N ALA A 95 -13.33 -10.30 4.90
CA ALA A 95 -14.79 -10.13 4.99
C ALA A 95 -15.18 -9.36 6.25
N ALA A 96 -14.52 -9.63 7.39
CA ALA A 96 -14.77 -8.92 8.63
C ALA A 96 -14.47 -7.43 8.53
N HIS A 97 -13.58 -7.04 7.64
CA HIS A 97 -13.24 -5.65 7.37
C HIS A 97 -13.93 -5.07 6.13
N GLY A 98 -14.88 -5.79 5.56
CA GLY A 98 -15.64 -5.32 4.40
C GLY A 98 -14.83 -5.25 3.12
N VAL A 99 -13.72 -6.00 3.02
CA VAL A 99 -12.86 -6.03 1.84
C VAL A 99 -13.25 -7.21 0.96
N PRO A 100 -13.69 -6.98 -0.29
CA PRO A 100 -14.01 -8.07 -1.20
C PRO A 100 -12.76 -8.85 -1.59
N ALA A 101 -12.84 -10.18 -1.56
CA ALA A 101 -11.78 -11.05 -2.03
C ALA A 101 -12.19 -11.67 -3.35
N GLY A 102 -11.56 -11.23 -4.43
CA GLY A 102 -11.78 -11.80 -5.75
C GLY A 102 -11.06 -13.13 -5.96
N LEU A 103 -11.23 -13.69 -7.10
CA LEU A 103 -10.52 -14.90 -7.51
C LEU A 103 -9.11 -14.56 -7.99
#